data_f2addb825d3c4f3d704da45363da85dc
#
_entry.id   f2addb825d3c4f3d704da45363da85dc
#
_cell.length_a   1.000
_cell.length_b   1.000
_cell.length_c   1.000
_cell.angle_alpha   90.00
_cell.angle_beta   90.00
_cell.angle_gamma   90.00
#
_symmetry.space_group_name_H-M   'P 1'
#
loop_
_entity.id
_entity.type
_entity.pdbx_description
1 polymer ?
#
loop_
_entity_poly.entity_id
_entity_poly.type
_entity_poly.pdbx_seq_one_letter_code
_entity_poly.pdbx_strand_id
1 'polypeptide(L)'
;WIFGFFPSLKKFWLSRAGSLSCGQKQMLSIARAIVEPRKLLLIDEPTKGLAPAIVMSLIECLKEIKRRGVTILLVEQNFHAARELGDQVLVMDNGTIVHRGEMAALAADVPLQERLLGLSLEAHQ
;
A
#
# COMPACT_ATOMS: atom_id res chain seq x y z
N TRP A 1 11.71 11.47 -10.72
CA TRP A 1 10.79 11.29 -9.61
C TRP A 1 10.50 9.81 -9.31
N ILE A 2 9.94 9.04 -10.26
CA ILE A 2 9.65 7.58 -10.11
C ILE A 2 10.91 6.79 -9.75
N PHE A 3 12.02 7.08 -10.40
CA PHE A 3 13.30 6.41 -10.14
C PHE A 3 13.90 6.76 -8.77
N GLY A 4 13.46 7.85 -8.15
CA GLY A 4 13.83 8.19 -6.76
C GLY A 4 13.23 7.19 -5.77
N PHE A 5 11.97 6.75 -5.99
CA PHE A 5 11.33 5.74 -5.15
C PHE A 5 11.67 4.31 -5.55
N PHE A 6 11.89 4.07 -6.84
CA PHE A 6 12.15 2.75 -7.40
C PHE A 6 13.44 2.72 -8.21
N PRO A 7 14.62 2.81 -7.57
CA PRO A 7 15.91 2.85 -8.27
C PRO A 7 16.16 1.64 -9.17
N SER A 8 15.60 0.48 -8.81
CA SER A 8 15.70 -0.74 -9.61
C SER A 8 15.05 -0.58 -10.99
N LEU A 9 14.00 0.22 -11.14
CA LEU A 9 13.38 0.48 -12.44
C LEU A 9 14.33 1.22 -13.39
N LYS A 10 15.15 2.14 -12.83
CA LYS A 10 16.19 2.82 -13.62
C LYS A 10 17.28 1.84 -14.08
N LYS A 11 17.70 0.95 -13.18
CA LYS A 11 18.72 -0.08 -13.49
C LYS A 11 18.27 -1.01 -14.60
N PHE A 12 17.00 -1.39 -14.63
CA PHE A 12 16.43 -2.33 -15.58
C PHE A 12 15.63 -1.65 -16.72
N TRP A 13 15.88 -0.36 -16.96
CA TRP A 13 15.12 0.45 -17.92
C TRP A 13 15.04 -0.15 -19.33
N LEU A 14 16.12 -0.77 -19.82
CA LEU A 14 16.18 -1.41 -21.13
C LEU A 14 15.84 -2.90 -21.11
N SER A 15 15.49 -3.45 -19.95
CA SER A 15 15.13 -4.85 -19.80
C SER A 15 13.69 -5.10 -20.24
N ARG A 16 13.42 -6.30 -20.77
CA ARG A 16 12.05 -6.72 -21.04
C ARG A 16 11.29 -6.86 -19.73
N ALA A 17 10.05 -6.33 -19.65
CA ALA A 17 9.23 -6.42 -18.44
C ALA A 17 9.01 -7.88 -17.98
N GLY A 18 8.98 -8.84 -18.91
CA GLY A 18 8.88 -10.27 -18.61
C GLY A 18 10.03 -10.83 -17.77
N SER A 19 11.25 -10.27 -17.90
CA SER A 19 12.45 -10.72 -17.17
C SER A 19 12.57 -10.12 -15.78
N LEU A 20 11.70 -9.21 -15.38
CA LEU A 20 11.71 -8.60 -14.06
C LEU A 20 11.20 -9.58 -12.98
N SER A 21 11.75 -9.44 -11.76
CA SER A 21 11.22 -10.16 -10.59
C SER A 21 9.78 -9.72 -10.27
N CYS A 22 9.04 -10.51 -9.46
CA CYS A 22 7.68 -10.15 -9.04
C CYS A 22 7.62 -8.76 -8.41
N GLY A 23 8.54 -8.43 -7.49
CA GLY A 23 8.61 -7.10 -6.88
C GLY A 23 8.91 -5.98 -7.87
N GLN A 24 9.79 -6.22 -8.84
CA GLN A 24 10.08 -5.25 -9.91
C GLN A 24 8.87 -5.05 -10.84
N LYS A 25 8.13 -6.11 -11.16
CA LYS A 25 6.89 -6.03 -11.94
C LYS A 25 5.83 -5.23 -11.20
N GLN A 26 5.70 -5.42 -9.88
CA GLN A 26 4.79 -4.65 -9.04
C GLN A 26 5.15 -3.16 -9.05
N MET A 27 6.43 -2.82 -8.83
CA MET A 27 6.91 -1.44 -8.93
C MET A 27 6.67 -0.82 -10.32
N LEU A 28 6.89 -1.59 -11.39
CA LEU A 28 6.62 -1.14 -12.76
C LEU A 28 5.12 -0.88 -12.98
N SER A 29 4.25 -1.75 -12.47
CA SER A 29 2.80 -1.59 -12.56
C SER A 29 2.33 -0.29 -11.87
N ILE A 30 2.83 -0.02 -10.66
CA ILE A 30 2.54 1.20 -9.93
C ILE A 30 3.10 2.42 -10.67
N ALA A 31 4.36 2.37 -11.11
CA ALA A 31 4.99 3.44 -11.88
C ALA A 31 4.16 3.80 -13.12
N ARG A 32 3.67 2.79 -13.86
CA ARG A 32 2.80 2.99 -15.01
C ARG A 32 1.48 3.67 -14.65
N ALA A 33 0.88 3.32 -13.51
CA ALA A 33 -0.39 3.90 -13.08
C ALA A 33 -0.28 5.38 -12.70
N ILE A 34 0.91 5.82 -12.26
CA ILE A 34 1.14 7.17 -11.72
C ILE A 34 1.90 8.10 -12.68
N VAL A 35 2.37 7.59 -13.82
CA VAL A 35 3.10 8.38 -14.82
C VAL A 35 2.23 9.47 -15.45
N GLU A 36 0.94 9.18 -15.60
CA GLU A 36 -0.04 10.15 -16.06
C GLU A 36 -0.79 10.77 -14.89
N PRO A 37 -1.17 12.07 -14.95
CA PRO A 37 -1.99 12.71 -13.92
C PRO A 37 -3.31 11.97 -13.73
N ARG A 38 -3.60 11.57 -12.49
CA ARG A 38 -4.85 10.92 -12.09
C ARG A 38 -5.45 11.64 -10.90
N LYS A 39 -6.79 11.66 -10.82
CA LYS A 39 -7.50 12.15 -9.63
C LYS A 39 -7.77 11.03 -8.63
N LEU A 40 -7.87 9.81 -9.10
CA LEU A 40 -8.17 8.61 -8.32
C LEU A 40 -7.27 7.46 -8.76
N LEU A 41 -6.69 6.78 -7.79
CA LEU A 41 -5.97 5.51 -7.95
C LEU A 41 -6.69 4.41 -7.18
N LEU A 42 -6.90 3.29 -7.83
CA LEU A 42 -7.41 2.05 -7.23
C LEU A 42 -6.23 1.07 -7.16
N ILE A 43 -5.87 0.66 -5.95
CA ILE A 43 -4.69 -0.17 -5.71
C ILE A 43 -5.09 -1.37 -4.85
N ASP A 44 -4.86 -2.56 -5.36
CA ASP A 44 -5.22 -3.82 -4.71
C ASP A 44 -3.96 -4.60 -4.30
N GLU A 45 -3.82 -4.86 -3.00
CA GLU A 45 -2.73 -5.61 -2.34
C GLU A 45 -1.32 -5.27 -2.85
N PRO A 46 -0.91 -3.99 -2.94
CA PRO A 46 0.37 -3.63 -3.57
C PRO A 46 1.60 -4.11 -2.81
N THR A 47 1.48 -4.42 -1.51
CA THR A 47 2.61 -4.88 -0.67
C THR A 47 2.80 -6.39 -0.70
N LYS A 48 1.86 -7.13 -1.29
CA LYS A 48 1.87 -8.60 -1.26
C LYS A 48 3.11 -9.18 -1.95
N GLY A 49 3.85 -10.03 -1.21
CA GLY A 49 5.05 -10.68 -1.72
C GLY A 49 6.26 -9.77 -1.94
N LEU A 50 6.23 -8.53 -1.43
CA LEU A 50 7.36 -7.62 -1.50
C LEU A 50 8.28 -7.75 -0.28
N ALA A 51 9.59 -7.56 -0.49
CA ALA A 51 10.54 -7.42 0.60
C ALA A 51 10.25 -6.15 1.43
N PRO A 52 10.50 -6.16 2.75
CA PRO A 52 10.19 -5.02 3.64
C PRO A 52 10.75 -3.67 3.14
N ALA A 53 11.97 -3.64 2.63
CA ALA A 53 12.57 -2.41 2.09
C ALA A 53 11.79 -1.85 0.88
N ILE A 54 11.22 -2.71 0.07
CA ILE A 54 10.40 -2.33 -1.08
C ILE A 54 9.04 -1.82 -0.61
N VAL A 55 8.45 -2.46 0.40
CA VAL A 55 7.20 -2.00 1.03
C VAL A 55 7.37 -0.57 1.56
N MET A 56 8.46 -0.28 2.26
CA MET A 56 8.75 1.08 2.75
C MET A 56 8.87 2.11 1.61
N SER A 57 9.59 1.79 0.55
CA SER A 57 9.71 2.65 -0.63
C SER A 57 8.35 2.90 -1.30
N LEU A 58 7.51 1.87 -1.36
CA LEU A 58 6.17 1.97 -1.90
C LEU A 58 5.28 2.88 -1.04
N ILE A 59 5.30 2.72 0.28
CA ILE A 59 4.55 3.57 1.22
C ILE A 59 4.93 5.04 1.02
N GLU A 60 6.22 5.36 0.96
CA GLU A 60 6.68 6.74 0.74
C GLU A 60 6.27 7.28 -0.63
N CYS A 61 6.31 6.46 -1.67
CA CYS A 61 5.81 6.82 -2.99
C CYS A 61 4.30 7.17 -2.96
N LEU A 62 3.48 6.33 -2.31
CA LEU A 62 2.04 6.55 -2.21
C LEU A 62 1.70 7.76 -1.32
N LYS A 63 2.47 8.02 -0.25
CA LYS A 63 2.35 9.25 0.54
C LYS A 63 2.61 10.50 -0.31
N GLU A 64 3.61 10.47 -1.18
CA GLU A 64 3.90 11.59 -2.07
C GLU A 64 2.79 11.81 -3.10
N ILE A 65 2.23 10.74 -3.68
CA ILE A 65 1.10 10.81 -4.59
C ILE A 65 -0.11 11.45 -3.89
N LYS A 66 -0.39 11.04 -2.67
CA LYS A 66 -1.45 11.60 -1.83
C LYS A 66 -1.23 13.09 -1.56
N ARG A 67 0.01 13.52 -1.22
CA ARG A 67 0.36 14.94 -1.04
C ARG A 67 0.13 15.79 -2.31
N ARG A 68 0.19 15.18 -3.49
CA ARG A 68 -0.14 15.83 -4.77
C ARG A 68 -1.63 15.92 -5.06
N GLY A 69 -2.48 15.54 -4.10
CA GLY A 69 -3.94 15.66 -4.20
C GLY A 69 -4.63 14.51 -4.92
N VAL A 70 -3.94 13.38 -5.13
CA VAL A 70 -4.56 12.19 -5.71
C VAL A 70 -5.30 11.42 -4.62
N THR A 71 -6.56 11.08 -4.86
CA THR A 71 -7.32 10.19 -3.99
C THR A 71 -6.89 8.75 -4.24
N ILE A 72 -6.64 7.99 -3.18
CA ILE A 72 -6.24 6.58 -3.27
C ILE A 72 -7.30 5.72 -2.59
N LEU A 73 -7.87 4.77 -3.30
CA LEU A 73 -8.61 3.65 -2.72
C LEU A 73 -7.66 2.46 -2.68
N LEU A 74 -7.21 2.13 -1.46
CA LEU A 74 -6.25 1.08 -1.20
C LEU A 74 -6.96 -0.11 -0.56
N VAL A 75 -6.79 -1.29 -1.15
CA VAL A 75 -7.15 -2.57 -0.54
C VAL A 75 -5.87 -3.22 -0.05
N GLU A 76 -5.77 -3.52 1.24
CA GLU A 76 -4.59 -4.09 1.87
C GLU A 76 -4.95 -5.04 3.01
N GLN A 77 -4.19 -6.14 3.11
CA GLN A 77 -4.20 -7.03 4.26
C GLN A 77 -3.09 -6.66 5.26
N ASN A 78 -2.05 -5.97 4.80
CA ASN A 78 -0.97 -5.46 5.63
C ASN A 78 -1.46 -4.22 6.38
N PHE A 79 -1.88 -4.40 7.65
CA PHE A 79 -2.41 -3.31 8.47
C PHE A 79 -1.38 -2.19 8.69
N HIS A 80 -0.08 -2.49 8.77
CA HIS A 80 0.94 -1.47 8.89
C HIS A 80 0.93 -0.53 7.66
N ALA A 81 0.91 -1.08 6.45
CA ALA A 81 0.84 -0.27 5.23
C ALA A 81 -0.46 0.52 5.13
N ALA A 82 -1.60 -0.12 5.46
CA ALA A 82 -2.90 0.54 5.47
C ALA A 82 -2.94 1.70 6.47
N ARG A 83 -2.41 1.52 7.68
CA ARG A 83 -2.32 2.54 8.73
C ARG A 83 -1.46 3.74 8.32
N GLU A 84 -0.32 3.48 7.66
CA GLU A 84 0.60 4.53 7.22
C GLU A 84 0.02 5.42 6.10
N LEU A 85 -0.94 4.91 5.34
CA LEU A 85 -1.49 5.56 4.16
C LEU A 85 -2.92 6.08 4.34
N GLY A 86 -3.72 5.38 5.14
CA GLY A 86 -5.17 5.62 5.24
C GLY A 86 -5.54 6.82 6.11
N ASP A 87 -6.51 7.61 5.65
CA ASP A 87 -7.23 8.60 6.46
C ASP A 87 -8.53 7.98 6.99
N GLN A 88 -9.27 7.35 6.09
CA GLN A 88 -10.49 6.61 6.37
C GLN A 88 -10.24 5.11 6.21
N VAL A 89 -10.94 4.31 6.99
CA VAL A 89 -10.85 2.85 6.93
C VAL A 89 -12.23 2.20 6.81
N LEU A 90 -12.27 1.18 5.95
CA LEU A 90 -13.35 0.22 5.86
C LEU A 90 -12.76 -1.16 6.14
N VAL A 91 -13.27 -1.87 7.13
CA VAL A 91 -12.90 -3.26 7.37
C VAL A 91 -13.95 -4.15 6.75
N MET A 92 -13.50 -5.08 5.91
CA MET A 92 -14.36 -6.07 5.25
C MET A 92 -14.10 -7.46 5.81
N ASP A 93 -15.17 -8.18 6.05
CA ASP A 93 -15.15 -9.59 6.38
C ASP A 93 -16.26 -10.32 5.61
N ASN A 94 -15.92 -11.45 4.99
CA ASN A 94 -16.85 -12.27 4.19
C ASN A 94 -17.73 -11.46 3.20
N GLY A 95 -17.12 -10.48 2.50
CA GLY A 95 -17.81 -9.64 1.52
C GLY A 95 -18.70 -8.53 2.10
N THR A 96 -18.67 -8.34 3.43
CA THR A 96 -19.48 -7.34 4.13
C THR A 96 -18.58 -6.34 4.85
N ILE A 97 -18.96 -5.05 4.84
CA ILE A 97 -18.27 -4.03 5.63
C ILE A 97 -18.72 -4.16 7.08
N VAL A 98 -17.79 -4.54 7.97
CA VAL A 98 -18.04 -4.75 9.40
C VAL A 98 -17.62 -3.55 10.26
N HIS A 99 -16.81 -2.64 9.72
CA HIS A 99 -16.42 -1.41 10.40
C HIS A 99 -16.14 -0.29 9.38
N ARG A 100 -16.45 0.95 9.78
CA ARG A 100 -16.15 2.17 9.06
C ARG A 100 -15.71 3.25 10.05
N GLY A 101 -14.64 3.97 9.77
CA GLY A 101 -14.20 5.08 10.63
C GLY A 101 -12.92 5.75 10.16
N GLU A 102 -12.39 6.60 11.01
CA GLU A 102 -11.09 7.22 10.85
C GLU A 102 -9.99 6.18 11.12
N MET A 103 -8.97 6.15 10.26
CA MET A 103 -7.82 5.26 10.47
C MET A 103 -7.10 5.54 11.78
N ALA A 104 -6.96 6.81 12.16
CA ALA A 104 -6.33 7.20 13.42
C ALA A 104 -7.07 6.64 14.65
N ALA A 105 -8.41 6.61 14.62
CA ALA A 105 -9.21 6.04 15.69
C ALA A 105 -9.02 4.52 15.80
N LEU A 106 -9.06 3.81 14.68
CA LEU A 106 -8.80 2.36 14.65
C LEU A 106 -7.36 2.05 15.10
N ALA A 107 -6.38 2.85 14.68
CA ALA A 107 -4.97 2.66 15.06
C ALA A 107 -4.70 2.87 16.56
N ALA A 108 -5.54 3.67 17.24
CA ALA A 108 -5.44 3.90 18.68
C ALA A 108 -6.21 2.87 19.52
N ASP A 109 -7.14 2.12 18.94
CA ASP A 109 -8.01 1.16 19.63
C ASP A 109 -7.53 -0.28 19.40
N VAL A 110 -6.59 -0.72 20.22
CA VAL A 110 -6.00 -2.07 20.14
C VAL A 110 -7.06 -3.17 20.31
N PRO A 111 -7.98 -3.14 21.30
CA PRO A 111 -9.04 -4.14 21.40
C PRO A 111 -9.93 -4.23 20.17
N LEU A 112 -10.19 -3.11 19.52
CA LEU A 112 -10.95 -3.06 18.28
C LEU A 112 -10.18 -3.70 17.11
N GLN A 113 -8.86 -3.43 17.00
CA GLN A 113 -7.99 -4.07 16.01
C GLN A 113 -7.98 -5.60 16.17
N GLU A 114 -7.80 -6.09 17.39
CA GLU A 114 -7.82 -7.54 17.68
C GLU A 114 -9.13 -8.18 17.22
N ARG A 115 -10.24 -7.56 17.55
CA ARG A 115 -11.58 -8.07 17.22
C ARG A 115 -11.84 -8.06 15.71
N LEU A 116 -11.43 -7.00 14.99
CA LEU A 116 -11.74 -6.83 13.58
C LEU A 116 -10.72 -7.48 12.65
N LEU A 117 -9.45 -7.51 13.03
CA LEU A 117 -8.34 -7.90 12.18
C LEU A 117 -7.71 -9.23 12.60
N GLY A 118 -8.11 -9.80 13.74
CA GLY A 118 -7.50 -11.01 14.30
C GLY A 118 -6.01 -10.82 14.64
N LEU A 119 -5.57 -9.59 14.86
CA LEU A 119 -4.19 -9.27 15.21
C LEU A 119 -4.02 -9.47 16.71
N SER A 120 -3.47 -10.61 17.14
CA SER A 120 -3.05 -10.78 18.53
C SER A 120 -1.73 -10.02 18.76
N LEU A 121 -1.64 -9.31 19.89
CA LEU A 121 -0.46 -8.54 20.30
C LEU A 121 0.77 -9.41 20.65
N GLU A 122 0.65 -10.72 20.64
CA GLU A 122 1.73 -11.65 21.05
C GLU A 122 2.85 -11.82 20.02
N ALA A 123 2.82 -11.14 18.89
CA ALA A 123 3.79 -11.36 17.80
C ALA A 123 4.96 -10.37 17.75
N HIS A 124 5.13 -9.52 18.77
CA HIS A 124 6.22 -8.52 18.79
C HIS A 124 6.84 -8.40 20.19
N GLN A 125 7.48 -9.49 20.65
CA GLN A 125 8.56 -9.42 21.63
C GLN A 125 9.84 -9.94 20.99
#